data_98f371a44860855aa37d0e7dbcaf93b2
#
_entry.id   98f371a44860855aa37d0e7dbcaf93b2
#
_cell.length_a   1.000
_cell.length_b   1.000
_cell.length_c   1.000
_cell.angle_alpha   90.00
_cell.angle_beta   90.00
_cell.angle_gamma   90.00
#
_symmetry.space_group_name_H-M   'P 1'
#
loop_
_entity.id
_entity.type
_entity.pdbx_description
1 polymer ?
#
loop_
_entity_poly.entity_id
_entity_poly.type
_entity_poly.pdbx_seq_one_letter_code
_entity_poly.pdbx_strand_id
1 'polypeptide(L)'
;MSHFSTIKTQLKDAKPLIKALNNLGYIINQEEKFVKGYKGKFTAVDISMDLPADTKVGFKWDKNSNSYELVTDLDLWKFELPVERFISKVTQMYAYETIISKTKEDGYQIVEQKNKNDGSIELVLTKWDN
;
A
#
# COMPACT_ATOMS: atom_id res chain seq x y z
N MET A 1 -0.38 -4.16 -27.47
CA MET A 1 -1.24 -3.14 -26.88
C MET A 1 -0.94 -2.98 -25.42
N SER A 2 -0.94 -1.76 -24.95
CA SER A 2 -0.77 -1.58 -23.52
C SER A 2 -2.14 -1.62 -22.86
N HIS A 3 -2.26 -2.41 -21.83
CA HIS A 3 -3.46 -2.49 -21.04
C HIS A 3 -3.10 -2.23 -19.60
N PHE A 4 -3.72 -1.20 -19.01
CA PHE A 4 -3.64 -1.03 -17.58
C PHE A 4 -4.56 -2.05 -16.93
N SER A 5 -4.01 -2.76 -15.97
CA SER A 5 -4.78 -3.69 -15.15
C SER A 5 -5.17 -3.00 -13.86
N THR A 6 -6.42 -3.22 -13.45
CA THR A 6 -6.90 -2.76 -12.15
C THR A 6 -7.18 -3.96 -11.28
N ILE A 7 -6.61 -3.97 -10.09
CA ILE A 7 -6.76 -5.07 -9.14
C ILE A 7 -7.43 -4.52 -7.89
N LYS A 8 -8.54 -5.11 -7.51
CA LYS A 8 -9.28 -4.68 -6.32
C LYS A 8 -8.51 -5.00 -5.06
N THR A 9 -8.57 -4.09 -4.10
CA THR A 9 -7.93 -4.26 -2.80
C THR A 9 -8.94 -4.00 -1.69
N GLN A 10 -8.51 -4.21 -0.45
CA GLN A 10 -9.30 -3.87 0.74
C GLN A 10 -8.77 -2.61 1.42
N LEU A 11 -8.01 -1.81 0.71
CA LEU A 11 -7.38 -0.61 1.23
C LEU A 11 -8.38 0.55 1.11
N LYS A 12 -8.84 1.09 2.22
CA LYS A 12 -9.94 2.06 2.26
C LYS A 12 -9.53 3.47 2.64
N ASP A 13 -8.43 3.64 3.37
CA ASP A 13 -8.02 4.94 3.88
C ASP A 13 -6.64 5.32 3.35
N ALA A 14 -6.53 6.54 2.83
CA ALA A 14 -5.27 7.02 2.25
C ALA A 14 -4.16 7.14 3.29
N LYS A 15 -4.48 7.63 4.49
CA LYS A 15 -3.48 7.90 5.52
C LYS A 15 -2.70 6.65 5.94
N PRO A 16 -3.33 5.56 6.39
CA PRO A 16 -2.58 4.34 6.71
C PRO A 16 -1.97 3.69 5.47
N LEU A 17 -2.56 3.85 4.29
CA LEU A 17 -1.97 3.33 3.06
C LEU A 17 -0.65 4.03 2.75
N ILE A 18 -0.61 5.35 2.83
CA ILE A 18 0.62 6.12 2.58
C ILE A 18 1.69 5.75 3.61
N LYS A 19 1.32 5.63 4.88
CA LYS A 19 2.25 5.20 5.93
C LYS A 19 2.80 3.80 5.67
N ALA A 20 1.94 2.88 5.24
CA ALA A 20 2.35 1.52 4.91
C ALA A 20 3.37 1.50 3.77
N LEU A 21 3.10 2.24 2.71
CA LEU A 21 4.01 2.31 1.56
C LEU A 21 5.36 2.91 1.96
N ASN A 22 5.36 3.98 2.76
CA ASN A 22 6.59 4.59 3.26
C ASN A 22 7.37 3.64 4.16
N ASN A 23 6.68 2.92 5.05
CA ASN A 23 7.33 1.96 5.95
C ASN A 23 7.94 0.77 5.21
N LEU A 24 7.37 0.41 4.06
CA LEU A 24 7.94 -0.63 3.21
C LEU A 24 9.11 -0.12 2.36
N GLY A 25 9.43 1.16 2.46
CA GLY A 25 10.56 1.76 1.75
C GLY A 25 10.24 2.23 0.34
N TYR A 26 8.99 2.31 -0.03
CA TYR A 26 8.60 2.77 -1.36
C TYR A 26 8.46 4.29 -1.38
N ILE A 27 8.84 4.90 -2.50
CA ILE A 27 8.81 6.35 -2.67
C ILE A 27 7.55 6.74 -3.45
N ILE A 28 6.70 7.56 -2.81
CA ILE A 28 5.49 8.05 -3.43
C ILE A 28 5.82 9.34 -4.19
N ASN A 29 5.32 9.43 -5.44
CA ASN A 29 5.46 10.63 -6.25
C ASN A 29 4.47 11.68 -5.76
N GLN A 30 4.99 12.80 -5.28
CA GLN A 30 4.15 13.87 -4.71
C GLN A 30 3.44 14.69 -5.78
N GLU A 31 4.07 14.87 -6.92
CA GLU A 31 3.56 15.74 -7.98
C GLU A 31 2.88 14.99 -9.10
N GLU A 32 3.38 13.83 -9.46
CA GLU A 32 2.83 13.02 -10.54
C GLU A 32 1.76 12.07 -10.00
N LYS A 33 0.54 12.22 -10.50
CA LYS A 33 -0.59 11.36 -10.10
C LYS A 33 -1.12 10.61 -11.32
N PHE A 34 -0.23 9.89 -11.97
CA PHE A 34 -0.55 9.02 -13.09
C PHE A 34 0.43 7.86 -13.15
N VAL A 35 0.01 6.79 -13.80
CA VAL A 35 0.85 5.62 -14.06
C VAL A 35 1.14 5.58 -15.55
N LYS A 36 2.42 5.45 -15.89
CA LYS A 36 2.86 5.36 -17.27
C LYS A 36 2.90 3.90 -17.71
N GLY A 37 2.29 3.62 -18.84
CA GLY A 37 2.26 2.29 -19.44
C GLY A 37 3.04 2.22 -20.73
N TYR A 38 2.76 1.19 -21.50
CA TYR A 38 3.43 0.92 -22.76
C TYR A 38 3.19 2.04 -23.78
N LYS A 39 4.21 2.35 -24.58
CA LYS A 39 4.18 3.40 -25.61
C LYS A 39 3.77 4.78 -25.09
N GLY A 40 4.15 5.11 -23.86
CA GLY A 40 3.92 6.41 -23.28
C GLY A 40 2.47 6.71 -22.93
N LYS A 41 1.61 5.72 -22.87
CA LYS A 41 0.24 5.89 -22.40
C LYS A 41 0.21 6.11 -20.90
N PHE A 42 -0.77 6.87 -20.42
CA PHE A 42 -0.93 7.22 -19.02
C PHE A 42 -2.34 6.92 -18.55
N THR A 43 -2.46 6.63 -17.26
CA THR A 43 -3.76 6.63 -16.59
C THR A 43 -3.64 7.41 -15.27
N ALA A 44 -4.68 8.18 -14.94
CA ALA A 44 -4.70 8.96 -13.71
C ALA A 44 -4.93 8.07 -12.50
N VAL A 45 -4.24 8.39 -11.41
CA VAL A 45 -4.39 7.69 -10.13
C VAL A 45 -4.36 8.71 -9.00
N ASP A 46 -4.71 8.30 -7.80
CA ASP A 46 -4.66 9.16 -6.62
C ASP A 46 -3.29 9.12 -5.94
N ILE A 47 -2.64 7.98 -5.97
CA ILE A 47 -1.30 7.77 -5.42
C ILE A 47 -0.49 7.05 -6.49
N SER A 48 0.66 7.61 -6.88
CA SER A 48 1.55 6.94 -7.80
C SER A 48 2.92 6.73 -7.15
N MET A 49 3.61 5.67 -7.54
CA MET A 49 4.94 5.40 -7.03
C MET A 49 5.75 4.54 -7.99
N ASP A 50 7.05 4.61 -7.81
CA ASP A 50 7.99 3.81 -8.55
C ASP A 50 8.53 2.70 -7.67
N LEU A 51 8.33 1.45 -8.10
CA LEU A 51 8.93 0.29 -7.47
C LEU A 51 10.30 0.02 -8.08
N PRO A 52 11.14 -0.77 -7.40
CA PRO A 52 12.41 -1.20 -8.00
C PRO A 52 12.23 -1.80 -9.40
N ALA A 53 13.29 -1.79 -10.21
CA ALA A 53 13.31 -2.26 -11.59
C ALA A 53 12.38 -1.45 -12.51
N ASP A 54 12.22 -0.16 -12.22
CA ASP A 54 11.44 0.77 -13.04
C ASP A 54 9.99 0.31 -13.26
N THR A 55 9.41 -0.28 -12.22
CA THR A 55 8.02 -0.74 -12.24
C THR A 55 7.10 0.36 -11.71
N LYS A 56 6.17 0.82 -12.57
CA LYS A 56 5.25 1.91 -12.23
C LYS A 56 3.94 1.33 -11.70
N VAL A 57 3.44 1.88 -10.62
CA VAL A 57 2.20 1.42 -10.01
C VAL A 57 1.47 2.59 -9.35
N GLY A 58 0.16 2.49 -9.27
CA GLY A 58 -0.64 3.49 -8.58
C GLY A 58 -1.83 2.88 -7.87
N PHE A 59 -2.45 3.68 -7.03
CA PHE A 59 -3.69 3.36 -6.36
C PHE A 59 -4.74 4.39 -6.74
N LYS A 60 -5.89 3.92 -7.16
CA LYS A 60 -7.00 4.76 -7.60
C LYS A 60 -8.23 4.43 -6.78
N TRP A 61 -8.90 5.46 -6.28
CA TRP A 61 -10.13 5.28 -5.52
C TRP A 61 -11.26 4.77 -6.42
N ASP A 62 -11.94 3.72 -6.00
CA ASP A 62 -13.12 3.19 -6.67
C ASP A 62 -14.35 3.48 -5.81
N LYS A 63 -15.24 4.31 -6.34
CA LYS A 63 -16.47 4.70 -5.65
C LYS A 63 -17.45 3.52 -5.45
N ASN A 64 -17.39 2.54 -6.32
CA ASN A 64 -18.30 1.40 -6.27
C ASN A 64 -17.96 0.46 -5.11
N SER A 65 -16.68 0.21 -4.89
CA SER A 65 -16.23 -0.67 -3.81
C SER A 65 -15.84 0.08 -2.53
N ASN A 66 -15.75 1.42 -2.58
CA ASN A 66 -15.25 2.26 -1.50
C ASN A 66 -13.87 1.80 -1.01
N SER A 67 -12.99 1.51 -1.97
CA SER A 67 -11.63 1.08 -1.69
C SER A 67 -10.73 1.51 -2.84
N TYR A 68 -9.42 1.44 -2.60
CA TYR A 68 -8.44 1.71 -3.65
C TYR A 68 -8.29 0.49 -4.54
N GLU A 69 -8.11 0.72 -5.83
CA GLU A 69 -7.68 -0.28 -6.78
C GLU A 69 -6.21 -0.07 -7.08
N LEU A 70 -5.44 -1.15 -7.19
CA LEU A 70 -4.09 -1.07 -7.70
C LEU A 70 -4.16 -0.98 -9.22
N VAL A 71 -3.42 -0.04 -9.80
CA VAL A 71 -3.37 0.20 -11.24
C VAL A 71 -1.92 0.04 -11.71
N THR A 72 -1.69 -0.81 -12.69
CA THR A 72 -0.37 -1.01 -13.27
C THR A 72 -0.51 -1.63 -14.66
N ASP A 73 0.55 -1.54 -15.44
CA ASP A 73 0.67 -2.31 -16.69
C ASP A 73 1.44 -3.59 -16.36
N LEU A 74 0.74 -4.72 -16.30
CA LEU A 74 1.35 -5.99 -15.90
C LEU A 74 2.41 -6.48 -16.89
N ASP A 75 2.32 -6.09 -18.14
CA ASP A 75 3.34 -6.44 -19.15
C ASP A 75 4.67 -5.73 -18.87
N LEU A 76 4.63 -4.61 -18.16
CA LEU A 76 5.81 -3.84 -17.76
C LEU A 76 6.24 -4.10 -16.32
N TRP A 77 5.59 -5.01 -15.63
CA TRP A 77 5.93 -5.35 -14.26
C TRP A 77 7.25 -6.10 -14.21
N LYS A 78 8.27 -5.46 -13.63
CA LYS A 78 9.63 -6.03 -13.55
C LYS A 78 10.12 -6.20 -12.13
N PHE A 79 9.35 -5.74 -11.15
CA PHE A 79 9.70 -5.92 -9.76
C PHE A 79 9.75 -7.42 -9.45
N GLU A 80 10.77 -7.86 -8.70
CA GLU A 80 10.97 -9.28 -8.40
C GLU A 80 9.82 -9.90 -7.62
N LEU A 81 9.09 -9.08 -6.84
CA LEU A 81 7.93 -9.54 -6.09
C LEU A 81 6.71 -9.53 -7.01
N PRO A 82 6.01 -10.67 -7.20
CA PRO A 82 4.78 -10.67 -8.01
C PRO A 82 3.72 -9.73 -7.46
N VAL A 83 2.83 -9.25 -8.34
CA VAL A 83 1.85 -8.23 -7.96
C VAL A 83 0.97 -8.66 -6.80
N GLU A 84 0.56 -9.92 -6.74
CA GLU A 84 -0.27 -10.44 -5.64
C GLU A 84 0.48 -10.41 -4.31
N ARG A 85 1.77 -10.73 -4.33
CA ARG A 85 2.62 -10.68 -3.14
C ARG A 85 2.86 -9.24 -2.71
N PHE A 86 3.02 -8.34 -3.66
CA PHE A 86 3.14 -6.92 -3.37
C PHE A 86 1.88 -6.40 -2.66
N ILE A 87 0.69 -6.71 -3.19
CA ILE A 87 -0.59 -6.32 -2.58
C ILE A 87 -0.72 -6.91 -1.18
N SER A 88 -0.34 -8.17 -0.99
CA SER A 88 -0.38 -8.81 0.32
C SER A 88 0.50 -8.12 1.35
N LYS A 89 1.71 -7.74 0.95
CA LYS A 89 2.62 -7.01 1.84
C LYS A 89 2.08 -5.63 2.20
N VAL A 90 1.54 -4.92 1.23
CA VAL A 90 0.95 -3.60 1.48
C VAL A 90 -0.25 -3.73 2.41
N THR A 91 -1.12 -4.70 2.16
CA THR A 91 -2.32 -4.93 2.98
C THR A 91 -1.95 -5.26 4.42
N GLN A 92 -0.92 -6.08 4.61
CA GLN A 92 -0.43 -6.45 5.93
C GLN A 92 0.12 -5.24 6.70
N MET A 93 0.94 -4.44 6.05
CA MET A 93 1.48 -3.23 6.67
C MET A 93 0.38 -2.19 6.90
N TYR A 94 -0.59 -2.10 6.01
CA TYR A 94 -1.75 -1.23 6.16
C TYR A 94 -2.55 -1.61 7.42
N ALA A 95 -2.81 -2.90 7.63
CA ALA A 95 -3.50 -3.38 8.82
C ALA A 95 -2.72 -3.02 10.09
N TYR A 96 -1.42 -3.19 10.07
CA TYR A 96 -0.53 -2.80 11.17
C TYR A 96 -0.65 -1.30 11.49
N GLU A 97 -0.58 -0.45 10.46
CA GLU A 97 -0.68 1.00 10.65
C GLU A 97 -2.05 1.42 11.17
N THR A 98 -3.11 0.76 10.73
CA THR A 98 -4.46 1.01 11.21
C THR A 98 -4.58 0.65 12.69
N ILE A 99 -4.04 -0.48 13.10
CA ILE A 99 -4.06 -0.92 14.50
C ILE A 99 -3.27 0.07 15.37
N ILE A 100 -2.10 0.49 14.93
CA ILE A 100 -1.27 1.44 15.68
C ILE A 100 -2.01 2.76 15.89
N SER A 101 -2.62 3.31 14.85
CA SER A 101 -3.37 4.56 14.94
C SER A 101 -4.54 4.45 15.92
N LYS A 102 -5.30 3.36 15.81
CA LYS A 102 -6.44 3.14 16.68
C LYS A 102 -6.01 2.89 18.12
N THR A 103 -4.92 2.16 18.32
CA THR A 103 -4.37 1.88 19.64
C THR A 103 -4.01 3.17 20.37
N LYS A 104 -3.36 4.10 19.65
CA LYS A 104 -3.00 5.40 20.22
C LYS A 104 -4.24 6.23 20.57
N GLU A 105 -5.25 6.23 19.70
CA GLU A 105 -6.52 6.92 19.97
C GLU A 105 -7.22 6.38 21.22
N ASP A 106 -7.18 5.06 21.42
CA ASP A 106 -7.81 4.39 22.54
C ASP A 106 -6.99 4.45 23.84
N GLY A 107 -5.83 5.12 23.81
CA GLY A 107 -5.01 5.30 25.01
C GLY A 107 -4.09 4.14 25.34
N TYR A 108 -3.78 3.31 24.37
CA TYR A 108 -2.80 2.22 24.53
C TYR A 108 -1.45 2.60 23.97
N GLN A 109 -0.41 1.98 24.48
CA GLN A 109 0.92 2.05 23.89
C GLN A 109 1.42 0.65 23.58
N ILE A 110 2.28 0.56 22.57
CA ILE A 110 2.88 -0.71 22.17
C ILE A 110 4.15 -0.89 22.98
N VAL A 111 4.23 -1.97 23.77
CA VAL A 111 5.38 -2.27 24.61
C VAL A 111 6.26 -3.37 24.00
N GLU A 112 5.73 -4.16 23.10
CA GLU A 112 6.47 -5.23 22.44
C GLU A 112 5.90 -5.48 21.06
N GLN A 113 6.78 -5.76 20.10
CA GLN A 113 6.42 -6.09 18.74
C GLN A 113 7.26 -7.26 18.28
N LYS A 114 6.62 -8.31 17.77
CA LYS A 114 7.31 -9.47 17.22
C LYS A 114 6.91 -9.68 15.77
N ASN A 115 7.90 -9.79 14.91
CA ASN A 115 7.70 -10.15 13.51
C ASN A 115 7.82 -11.66 13.39
N LYS A 116 6.78 -12.29 12.86
CA LYS A 116 6.76 -13.75 12.70
C LYS A 116 7.21 -14.17 11.32
N ASN A 117 7.63 -15.43 11.19
CA ASN A 117 8.16 -15.97 9.93
C ASN A 117 7.13 -15.98 8.80
N ASP A 118 5.86 -16.03 9.11
CA ASP A 118 4.78 -16.00 8.12
C ASP A 118 4.43 -14.58 7.65
N GLY A 119 5.18 -13.58 8.11
CA GLY A 119 4.95 -12.17 7.79
C GLY A 119 3.97 -11.46 8.70
N SER A 120 3.34 -12.17 9.64
CA SER A 120 2.45 -11.54 10.61
C SER A 120 3.22 -10.79 11.68
N ILE A 121 2.55 -9.86 12.36
CA ILE A 121 3.13 -9.05 13.42
C ILE A 121 2.29 -9.24 14.68
N GLU A 122 2.95 -9.60 15.77
CA GLU A 122 2.32 -9.70 17.09
C GLU A 122 2.65 -8.46 17.90
N LEU A 123 1.61 -7.83 18.47
CA LEU A 123 1.75 -6.63 19.28
C LEU A 123 1.32 -6.90 20.71
N VAL A 124 2.11 -6.45 21.65
CA VAL A 124 1.74 -6.44 23.07
C VAL A 124 1.45 -5.00 23.46
N LEU A 125 0.26 -4.78 23.98
CA LEU A 125 -0.25 -3.46 24.29
C LEU A 125 -0.40 -3.27 25.80
N THR A 126 -0.21 -2.04 26.25
CA THR A 126 -0.53 -1.65 27.62
C THR A 126 -1.32 -0.35 27.57
N LYS A 127 -2.26 -0.21 28.50
CA LYS A 127 -3.07 0.99 28.57
C LYS A 127 -2.29 2.10 29.27
N TRP A 128 -2.43 3.34 28.79
CA TRP A 128 -1.84 4.47 29.47
C TRP A 128 -2.46 4.63 30.86
N ASP A 129 -1.58 4.71 31.86
CA ASP A 129 -1.99 5.08 33.21
C ASP A 129 -1.88 6.60 33.34
N ASN A 130 -2.96 7.22 33.78
CA ASN A 130 -2.98 8.63 34.09
C ASN A 130 -2.89 8.82 35.61
#